data_30bb0d1a45a6aff95e9b85c8f2919e71
#
_entry.id   30bb0d1a45a6aff95e9b85c8f2919e71
#
_cell.length_a   1.000
_cell.length_b   1.000
_cell.length_c   1.000
_cell.angle_alpha   90.00
_cell.angle_beta   90.00
_cell.angle_gamma   90.00
#
_symmetry.space_group_name_H-M   'P 1'
#
loop_
_entity.id
_entity.type
_entity.pdbx_description
1 polymer ?
#
loop_
_entity_poly.entity_id
_entity_poly.type
_entity_poly.pdbx_seq_one_letter_code
_entity_poly.pdbx_strand_id
1 'polypeptide(L)'
;MVKKPKLFIALCTLPALILTVVFMIVPMLNAIYLSFTSSTALSVGFNSKFVFLDNYIYMFKDKDFVQALFNTFKLMLVIPALTIFLSLVFAFVLTQGERREKSFYRTVFFFPSVVSMTVVGIVWSFVFNPTRGILNHMLDLFNISSWKHAWLGEGKTALWCIGAALVWQAIGYYMVMHVASIDGISQEIYEAASIDGATGAQKFFRITIPLLRRSIGTTYILALSGTINLSFTLSNVMTGGGPN
;
A
#
# COMPACT_ATOMS: atom_id res chain seq x y z
N MET A 1 -23.19 -9.73 38.25
CA MET A 1 -22.53 -10.31 37.04
C MET A 1 -23.61 -10.70 36.05
N VAL A 2 -23.78 -9.95 34.97
CA VAL A 2 -24.77 -10.29 33.93
C VAL A 2 -24.24 -11.53 33.20
N LYS A 3 -24.96 -12.65 33.24
CA LYS A 3 -24.62 -13.85 32.47
C LYS A 3 -24.68 -13.49 31.02
N LYS A 4 -23.51 -13.41 30.36
CA LYS A 4 -23.45 -13.19 28.90
C LYS A 4 -24.25 -14.30 28.22
N PRO A 5 -25.23 -13.99 27.36
CA PRO A 5 -26.06 -14.99 26.69
C PRO A 5 -25.20 -15.74 25.68
N LYS A 6 -24.58 -16.84 26.12
CA LYS A 6 -23.67 -17.67 25.30
C LYS A 6 -24.35 -18.11 23.99
N LEU A 7 -25.63 -18.43 24.02
CA LEU A 7 -26.39 -18.81 22.84
C LEU A 7 -26.51 -17.66 21.84
N PHE A 8 -26.78 -16.44 22.30
CA PHE A 8 -26.85 -15.24 21.43
C PHE A 8 -25.51 -14.96 20.76
N ILE A 9 -24.42 -15.01 21.52
CA ILE A 9 -23.07 -14.83 20.97
C ILE A 9 -22.79 -15.91 19.91
N ALA A 10 -23.10 -17.18 20.21
CA ALA A 10 -22.89 -18.27 19.27
C ALA A 10 -23.71 -18.09 18.00
N LEU A 11 -24.99 -17.74 18.09
CA LEU A 11 -25.85 -17.50 16.92
C LEU A 11 -25.39 -16.35 16.04
N CYS A 12 -24.83 -15.27 16.65
CA CYS A 12 -24.32 -14.13 15.91
C CYS A 12 -22.95 -14.40 15.25
N THR A 13 -22.09 -15.20 15.87
CA THR A 13 -20.73 -15.45 15.38
C THR A 13 -20.61 -16.67 14.47
N LEU A 14 -21.48 -17.68 14.68
CA LEU A 14 -21.40 -18.96 13.97
C LEU A 14 -21.56 -18.83 12.45
N PRO A 15 -22.49 -18.04 11.90
CA PRO A 15 -22.59 -17.84 10.45
C PRO A 15 -21.30 -17.27 9.85
N ALA A 16 -20.71 -16.24 10.46
CA ALA A 16 -19.48 -15.63 10.00
C ALA A 16 -18.31 -16.63 10.10
N LEU A 17 -18.24 -17.40 11.17
CA LEU A 17 -17.20 -18.42 11.36
C LEU A 17 -17.31 -19.54 10.33
N ILE A 18 -18.53 -20.02 10.03
CA ILE A 18 -18.74 -21.04 8.99
C ILE A 18 -18.28 -20.51 7.62
N LEU A 19 -18.68 -19.30 7.24
CA LEU A 19 -18.26 -18.70 5.98
C LEU A 19 -16.73 -18.53 5.90
N THR A 20 -16.09 -18.09 6.98
CA THR A 20 -14.63 -17.98 7.06
C THR A 20 -13.96 -19.34 6.91
N VAL A 21 -14.45 -20.37 7.59
CA VAL A 21 -13.89 -21.72 7.48
C VAL A 21 -14.05 -22.27 6.07
N VAL A 22 -15.25 -22.21 5.50
CA VAL A 22 -15.56 -22.82 4.20
C VAL A 22 -14.87 -22.08 3.04
N PHE A 23 -14.87 -20.74 3.04
CA PHE A 23 -14.39 -19.96 1.90
C PHE A 23 -12.95 -19.43 2.05
N MET A 24 -12.38 -19.47 3.24
CA MET A 24 -11.03 -18.98 3.47
C MET A 24 -10.11 -20.09 3.98
N ILE A 25 -10.45 -20.76 5.09
CA ILE A 25 -9.55 -21.73 5.71
C ILE A 25 -9.43 -23.01 4.88
N VAL A 26 -10.55 -23.59 4.42
CA VAL A 26 -10.53 -24.82 3.62
C VAL A 26 -9.74 -24.63 2.31
N PRO A 27 -9.98 -23.58 1.48
CA PRO A 27 -9.19 -23.34 0.29
C PRO A 27 -7.71 -23.08 0.58
N MET A 28 -7.40 -22.37 1.69
CA MET A 28 -6.02 -22.13 2.10
C MET A 28 -5.28 -23.44 2.45
N LEU A 29 -5.89 -24.31 3.24
CA LEU A 29 -5.33 -25.61 3.57
C LEU A 29 -5.16 -26.49 2.34
N ASN A 30 -6.14 -26.45 1.42
CA ASN A 30 -6.06 -27.18 0.15
C ASN A 30 -4.91 -26.65 -0.73
N ALA A 31 -4.73 -25.32 -0.82
CA ALA A 31 -3.62 -24.72 -1.56
C ALA A 31 -2.25 -25.15 -0.97
N ILE A 32 -2.14 -25.18 0.37
CA ILE A 32 -0.94 -25.67 1.06
C ILE A 32 -0.71 -27.15 0.71
N TYR A 33 -1.73 -28.00 0.76
CA TYR A 33 -1.61 -29.43 0.38
C TYR A 33 -1.17 -29.56 -1.08
N LEU A 34 -1.80 -28.85 -2.01
CA LEU A 34 -1.46 -28.87 -3.44
C LEU A 34 -0.04 -28.42 -3.72
N SER A 35 0.51 -27.49 -2.92
CA SER A 35 1.90 -27.03 -3.08
C SER A 35 2.95 -28.14 -2.91
N PHE A 36 2.61 -29.22 -2.21
CA PHE A 36 3.45 -30.42 -2.04
C PHE A 36 3.18 -31.51 -3.08
N THR A 37 2.32 -31.25 -4.06
CA THR A 37 1.95 -32.22 -5.08
C THR A 37 2.36 -31.74 -6.48
N SER A 38 2.47 -32.69 -7.44
CA SER A 38 2.73 -32.40 -8.85
C SER A 38 1.50 -31.89 -9.60
N SER A 39 0.50 -31.36 -8.90
CA SER A 39 -0.74 -30.87 -9.49
C SER A 39 -0.51 -29.62 -10.32
N THR A 40 -1.08 -29.58 -11.52
CA THR A 40 -1.16 -28.38 -12.37
C THR A 40 -2.59 -27.85 -12.37
N ALA A 41 -2.80 -26.63 -12.83
CA ALA A 41 -4.15 -26.05 -12.94
C ALA A 41 -5.13 -26.91 -13.77
N LEU A 42 -4.60 -27.73 -14.69
CA LEU A 42 -5.37 -28.63 -15.56
C LEU A 42 -5.56 -30.04 -14.97
N SER A 43 -4.78 -30.42 -13.95
CA SER A 43 -4.78 -31.78 -13.38
C SER A 43 -5.17 -31.82 -11.90
N VAL A 44 -5.78 -30.78 -11.39
CA VAL A 44 -6.25 -30.74 -9.99
C VAL A 44 -7.21 -31.90 -9.72
N GLY A 45 -6.78 -32.80 -8.84
CA GLY A 45 -7.61 -33.96 -8.41
C GLY A 45 -7.42 -35.25 -9.20
N PHE A 46 -6.70 -35.25 -10.33
CA PHE A 46 -6.43 -36.47 -11.11
C PHE A 46 -4.92 -36.77 -11.13
N ASN A 47 -4.50 -37.91 -10.52
CA ASN A 47 -3.13 -38.43 -10.55
C ASN A 47 -2.01 -37.47 -10.04
N SER A 48 -2.27 -36.59 -9.11
CA SER A 48 -1.23 -35.79 -8.49
C SER A 48 -0.36 -36.64 -7.57
N LYS A 49 0.94 -36.73 -7.89
CA LYS A 49 1.92 -37.39 -7.03
C LYS A 49 2.39 -36.44 -5.95
N PHE A 50 2.65 -36.94 -4.76
CA PHE A 50 3.26 -36.14 -3.70
C PHE A 50 4.76 -35.97 -4.02
N VAL A 51 5.20 -34.69 -4.19
CA VAL A 51 6.57 -34.33 -4.62
C VAL A 51 7.33 -33.57 -3.52
N PHE A 52 6.78 -33.54 -2.32
CA PHE A 52 7.39 -32.91 -1.14
C PHE A 52 7.84 -31.46 -1.42
N LEU A 53 9.13 -31.16 -1.40
CA LEU A 53 9.68 -29.82 -1.57
C LEU A 53 10.17 -29.50 -2.99
N ASP A 54 9.97 -30.37 -3.96
CA ASP A 54 10.51 -30.17 -5.31
C ASP A 54 9.96 -28.90 -5.97
N ASN A 55 8.67 -28.58 -5.77
CA ASN A 55 8.07 -27.34 -6.28
C ASN A 55 8.77 -26.11 -5.71
N TYR A 56 9.10 -26.11 -4.43
CA TYR A 56 9.80 -25.00 -3.78
C TYR A 56 11.25 -24.88 -4.26
N ILE A 57 11.95 -26.00 -4.44
CA ILE A 57 13.31 -26.02 -4.99
C ILE A 57 13.31 -25.46 -6.43
N TYR A 58 12.34 -25.87 -7.25
CA TYR A 58 12.17 -25.35 -8.60
C TYR A 58 11.91 -23.84 -8.61
N MET A 59 10.97 -23.38 -7.77
CA MET A 59 10.60 -21.98 -7.62
C MET A 59 11.80 -21.09 -7.29
N PHE A 60 12.67 -21.50 -6.35
CA PHE A 60 13.87 -20.73 -6.00
C PHE A 60 15.01 -20.82 -7.02
N LYS A 61 14.96 -21.79 -7.97
CA LYS A 61 15.87 -21.84 -9.11
C LYS A 61 15.40 -20.99 -10.29
N ASP A 62 14.13 -20.65 -10.33
CA ASP A 62 13.55 -19.79 -11.34
C ASP A 62 13.98 -18.32 -11.10
N LYS A 63 14.72 -17.77 -12.09
CA LYS A 63 15.26 -16.41 -12.01
C LYS A 63 14.17 -15.36 -11.98
N ASP A 64 13.08 -15.58 -12.71
CA ASP A 64 11.98 -14.62 -12.81
C ASP A 64 11.23 -14.55 -11.48
N PHE A 65 10.99 -15.70 -10.84
CA PHE A 65 10.42 -15.74 -9.49
C PHE A 65 11.30 -15.02 -8.46
N VAL A 66 12.60 -15.30 -8.46
CA VAL A 66 13.54 -14.66 -7.52
C VAL A 66 13.58 -13.15 -7.75
N GLN A 67 13.61 -12.70 -9.01
CA GLN A 67 13.56 -11.28 -9.37
C GLN A 67 12.26 -10.63 -8.88
N ALA A 68 11.11 -11.27 -9.12
CA ALA A 68 9.81 -10.77 -8.67
C ALA A 68 9.72 -10.67 -7.14
N LEU A 69 10.29 -11.66 -6.43
CA LEU A 69 10.38 -11.65 -4.98
C LEU A 69 11.18 -10.45 -4.47
N PHE A 70 12.37 -10.22 -5.03
CA PHE A 70 13.19 -9.05 -4.68
C PHE A 70 12.50 -7.73 -5.00
N ASN A 71 11.79 -7.63 -6.12
CA ASN A 71 11.03 -6.43 -6.48
C ASN A 71 9.88 -6.18 -5.49
N THR A 72 9.20 -7.24 -5.06
CA THR A 72 8.17 -7.16 -4.02
C THR A 72 8.75 -6.66 -2.70
N PHE A 73 9.89 -7.19 -2.26
CA PHE A 73 10.57 -6.71 -1.04
C PHE A 73 11.00 -5.24 -1.14
N LYS A 74 11.49 -4.79 -2.30
CA LYS A 74 11.83 -3.37 -2.52
C LYS A 74 10.60 -2.49 -2.36
N LEU A 75 9.47 -2.86 -2.99
CA LEU A 75 8.21 -2.12 -2.85
C LEU A 75 7.72 -2.12 -1.39
N MET A 76 7.74 -3.26 -0.72
CA MET A 76 7.32 -3.37 0.69
C MET A 76 8.16 -2.52 1.64
N LEU A 77 9.44 -2.35 1.36
CA LEU A 77 10.30 -1.53 2.22
C LEU A 77 10.11 -0.04 1.97
N VAL A 78 10.08 0.36 0.69
CA VAL A 78 10.15 1.77 0.31
C VAL A 78 8.77 2.43 0.29
N ILE A 79 7.78 1.78 -0.31
CA ILE A 79 6.47 2.41 -0.55
C ILE A 79 5.70 2.72 0.74
N PRO A 80 5.56 1.80 1.71
CA PRO A 80 4.91 2.11 2.98
C PRO A 80 5.63 3.20 3.76
N ALA A 81 6.97 3.14 3.81
CA ALA A 81 7.76 4.15 4.52
C ALA A 81 7.55 5.55 3.93
N LEU A 82 7.62 5.67 2.59
CA LEU A 82 7.39 6.93 1.89
C LEU A 82 5.94 7.42 2.06
N THR A 83 4.97 6.53 1.91
CA THR A 83 3.54 6.85 2.05
C THR A 83 3.23 7.37 3.45
N ILE A 84 3.68 6.68 4.48
CA ILE A 84 3.44 7.08 5.88
C ILE A 84 4.16 8.40 6.21
N PHE A 85 5.41 8.55 5.77
CA PHE A 85 6.15 9.80 5.98
C PHE A 85 5.44 10.99 5.31
N LEU A 86 5.08 10.89 4.03
CA LEU A 86 4.40 11.97 3.31
C LEU A 86 3.01 12.25 3.90
N SER A 87 2.25 11.21 4.27
CA SER A 87 0.94 11.38 4.90
C SER A 87 1.02 12.08 6.26
N LEU A 88 2.06 11.80 7.05
CA LEU A 88 2.33 12.51 8.31
C LEU A 88 2.68 13.98 8.08
N VAL A 89 3.54 14.28 7.10
CA VAL A 89 3.90 15.66 6.74
C VAL A 89 2.65 16.43 6.32
N PHE A 90 1.84 15.88 5.42
CA PHE A 90 0.60 16.55 4.99
C PHE A 90 -0.41 16.70 6.13
N ALA A 91 -0.58 15.68 6.96
CA ALA A 91 -1.45 15.75 8.14
C ALA A 91 -1.00 16.86 9.09
N PHE A 92 0.30 16.92 9.39
CA PHE A 92 0.86 17.96 10.25
C PHE A 92 0.64 19.35 9.67
N VAL A 93 0.96 19.57 8.39
CA VAL A 93 0.75 20.88 7.74
C VAL A 93 -0.72 21.29 7.74
N LEU A 94 -1.64 20.35 7.54
CA LEU A 94 -3.08 20.61 7.56
C LEU A 94 -3.63 20.90 8.97
N THR A 95 -3.00 20.36 10.02
CA THR A 95 -3.46 20.59 11.40
C THR A 95 -2.88 21.85 12.01
N GLN A 96 -1.81 22.44 11.45
CA GLN A 96 -1.25 23.69 11.93
C GLN A 96 -2.12 24.89 11.54
N GLY A 97 -2.57 25.66 12.55
CA GLY A 97 -3.33 26.91 12.39
C GLY A 97 -4.80 26.72 11.96
N GLU A 98 -5.54 27.81 11.96
CA GLU A 98 -6.94 27.88 11.52
C GLU A 98 -7.03 28.04 10.00
N ARG A 99 -6.93 26.95 9.27
CA ARG A 99 -7.14 26.98 7.82
C ARG A 99 -8.59 26.69 7.49
N ARG A 100 -9.31 27.65 6.94
CA ARG A 100 -10.70 27.50 6.45
C ARG A 100 -10.82 26.40 5.38
N GLU A 101 -9.74 26.11 4.68
CA GLU A 101 -9.66 25.17 3.55
C GLU A 101 -9.29 23.74 3.94
N LYS A 102 -9.13 23.44 5.25
CA LYS A 102 -8.75 22.07 5.72
C LYS A 102 -9.63 20.97 5.12
N SER A 103 -10.94 21.20 5.08
CA SER A 103 -11.91 20.24 4.55
C SER A 103 -11.71 20.00 3.05
N PHE A 104 -11.43 21.04 2.29
CA PHE A 104 -11.16 20.94 0.86
C PHE A 104 -9.91 20.13 0.59
N TYR A 105 -8.79 20.45 1.24
CA TYR A 105 -7.55 19.67 1.06
C TYR A 105 -7.69 18.22 1.50
N ARG A 106 -8.39 17.94 2.63
CA ARG A 106 -8.71 16.57 3.03
C ARG A 106 -9.44 15.82 1.92
N THR A 107 -10.44 16.43 1.30
CA THR A 107 -11.22 15.81 0.22
C THR A 107 -10.37 15.56 -1.02
N VAL A 108 -9.58 16.54 -1.45
CA VAL A 108 -8.72 16.42 -2.65
C VAL A 108 -7.66 15.32 -2.48
N PHE A 109 -6.97 15.28 -1.33
CA PHE A 109 -5.97 14.25 -1.06
C PHE A 109 -6.58 12.86 -0.84
N PHE A 110 -7.80 12.79 -0.27
CA PHE A 110 -8.49 11.53 -0.05
C PHE A 110 -9.10 10.94 -1.32
N PHE A 111 -9.45 11.78 -2.29
CA PHE A 111 -10.13 11.36 -3.53
C PHE A 111 -9.45 10.17 -4.24
N PRO A 112 -8.11 10.14 -4.44
CA PRO A 112 -7.45 9.01 -5.09
C PRO A 112 -7.69 7.68 -4.39
N SER A 113 -7.85 7.67 -3.07
CA SER A 113 -8.00 6.45 -2.29
C SER A 113 -9.34 5.73 -2.47
N VAL A 114 -10.35 6.42 -2.99
CA VAL A 114 -11.67 5.82 -3.29
C VAL A 114 -11.77 5.32 -4.74
N VAL A 115 -10.78 5.62 -5.57
CA VAL A 115 -10.76 5.19 -6.97
C VAL A 115 -10.31 3.71 -7.04
N SER A 116 -10.99 2.93 -7.90
CA SER A 116 -10.59 1.54 -8.14
C SER A 116 -9.13 1.45 -8.59
N MET A 117 -8.37 0.48 -8.06
CA MET A 117 -6.95 0.30 -8.38
C MET A 117 -6.71 0.04 -9.87
N THR A 118 -7.63 -0.63 -10.56
CA THR A 118 -7.57 -0.82 -12.02
C THR A 118 -7.64 0.52 -12.75
N VAL A 119 -8.54 1.41 -12.35
CA VAL A 119 -8.66 2.75 -12.94
C VAL A 119 -7.41 3.57 -12.65
N VAL A 120 -6.88 3.51 -11.43
CA VAL A 120 -5.58 4.12 -11.08
C VAL A 120 -4.48 3.64 -12.02
N GLY A 121 -4.37 2.32 -12.23
CA GLY A 121 -3.38 1.74 -13.14
C GLY A 121 -3.53 2.25 -14.57
N ILE A 122 -4.75 2.31 -15.11
CA ILE A 122 -5.01 2.83 -16.45
C ILE A 122 -4.60 4.31 -16.57
N VAL A 123 -5.01 5.16 -15.62
CA VAL A 123 -4.67 6.59 -15.61
C VAL A 123 -3.16 6.79 -15.57
N TRP A 124 -2.44 6.08 -14.70
CA TRP A 124 -0.99 6.18 -14.61
C TRP A 124 -0.28 5.60 -15.84
N SER A 125 -0.85 4.59 -16.51
CA SER A 125 -0.32 4.11 -17.81
C SER A 125 -0.36 5.19 -18.87
N PHE A 126 -1.38 6.04 -18.90
CA PHE A 126 -1.41 7.22 -19.77
C PHE A 126 -0.40 8.28 -19.35
N VAL A 127 -0.21 8.54 -18.05
CA VAL A 127 0.78 9.50 -17.55
C VAL A 127 2.19 9.10 -17.96
N PHE A 128 2.52 7.79 -17.85
CA PHE A 128 3.85 7.23 -18.16
C PHE A 128 4.02 6.79 -19.61
N ASN A 129 3.05 7.04 -20.49
CA ASN A 129 3.17 6.65 -21.92
C ASN A 129 4.37 7.35 -22.55
N PRO A 130 5.28 6.62 -23.25
CA PRO A 130 6.52 7.19 -23.77
C PRO A 130 6.32 8.25 -24.86
N THR A 131 5.26 8.13 -25.67
CA THR A 131 5.01 9.02 -26.81
C THR A 131 3.97 10.11 -26.55
N ARG A 132 2.91 9.80 -25.82
CA ARG A 132 1.77 10.68 -25.56
C ARG A 132 1.59 11.02 -24.08
N GLY A 133 2.47 10.53 -23.21
CA GLY A 133 2.34 10.68 -21.77
C GLY A 133 2.67 12.09 -21.28
N ILE A 134 1.93 12.50 -20.25
CA ILE A 134 2.07 13.81 -19.63
C ILE A 134 3.50 14.02 -19.11
N LEU A 135 4.12 12.97 -18.52
CA LEU A 135 5.44 13.09 -17.91
C LEU A 135 6.53 13.44 -18.93
N ASN A 136 6.60 12.74 -20.07
CA ASN A 136 7.56 13.04 -21.12
C ASN A 136 7.32 14.39 -21.79
N HIS A 137 6.05 14.82 -21.92
CA HIS A 137 5.72 16.15 -22.41
C HIS A 137 6.14 17.27 -21.44
N MET A 138 5.99 17.05 -20.12
CA MET A 138 6.49 18.00 -19.13
C MET A 138 8.02 18.12 -19.20
N LEU A 139 8.75 17.01 -19.37
CA LEU A 139 10.20 17.04 -19.53
C LEU A 139 10.64 17.84 -20.77
N ASP A 140 9.85 17.81 -21.87
CA ASP A 140 10.08 18.65 -23.04
C ASP A 140 9.89 20.14 -22.73
N LEU A 141 8.80 20.48 -22.05
CA LEU A 141 8.50 21.88 -21.68
C LEU A 141 9.60 22.50 -20.82
N PHE A 142 10.24 21.70 -19.97
CA PHE A 142 11.36 22.14 -19.13
C PHE A 142 12.73 22.01 -19.81
N ASN A 143 12.79 21.65 -21.11
CA ASN A 143 14.03 21.40 -21.85
C ASN A 143 14.94 20.32 -21.24
N ILE A 144 14.35 19.31 -20.60
CA ILE A 144 15.05 18.18 -19.96
C ILE A 144 14.75 16.88 -20.75
N SER A 145 14.71 16.97 -22.06
CA SER A 145 14.35 15.83 -22.93
C SER A 145 15.30 14.64 -22.85
N SER A 146 16.52 14.83 -22.32
CA SER A 146 17.48 13.76 -22.02
C SER A 146 17.01 12.78 -20.96
N TRP A 147 16.01 13.14 -20.16
CA TRP A 147 15.43 12.32 -19.09
C TRP A 147 14.19 11.55 -19.51
N LYS A 148 13.82 11.63 -20.79
CA LYS A 148 12.70 10.84 -21.32
C LYS A 148 13.06 9.37 -21.35
N HIS A 149 12.12 8.56 -20.90
CA HIS A 149 12.23 7.11 -20.87
C HIS A 149 10.96 6.43 -21.34
N ALA A 150 11.09 5.17 -21.72
CA ALA A 150 9.95 4.26 -21.80
C ALA A 150 9.61 3.73 -20.39
N TRP A 151 9.11 4.63 -19.54
CA TRP A 151 8.97 4.47 -18.08
C TRP A 151 8.48 3.10 -17.63
N LEU A 152 7.47 2.54 -18.29
CA LEU A 152 6.88 1.24 -18.01
C LEU A 152 7.52 0.09 -18.81
N GLY A 153 8.30 0.42 -19.84
CA GLY A 153 8.99 -0.55 -20.69
C GLY A 153 10.40 -0.89 -20.25
N GLU A 154 10.94 -0.16 -19.26
CA GLU A 154 12.29 -0.38 -18.73
C GLU A 154 12.25 -0.94 -17.33
N GLY A 155 12.91 -2.09 -17.07
CA GLY A 155 12.91 -2.75 -15.76
C GLY A 155 13.45 -1.90 -14.61
N LYS A 156 14.29 -0.90 -14.90
CA LYS A 156 14.84 0.02 -13.87
C LYS A 156 13.81 1.05 -13.39
N THR A 157 12.89 1.48 -14.26
CA THR A 157 11.93 2.56 -13.96
C THR A 157 10.53 2.05 -13.67
N ALA A 158 10.10 0.96 -14.31
CA ALA A 158 8.74 0.43 -14.20
C ALA A 158 8.32 0.15 -12.75
N LEU A 159 9.19 -0.46 -11.95
CA LEU A 159 8.92 -0.75 -10.54
C LEU A 159 8.62 0.52 -9.73
N TRP A 160 9.38 1.59 -9.95
CA TRP A 160 9.21 2.86 -9.24
C TRP A 160 7.99 3.65 -9.74
N CYS A 161 7.63 3.50 -11.02
CA CYS A 161 6.39 4.04 -11.57
C CYS A 161 5.16 3.41 -10.91
N ILE A 162 5.16 2.08 -10.72
CA ILE A 162 4.15 1.36 -9.95
C ILE A 162 4.13 1.87 -8.51
N GLY A 163 5.30 2.02 -7.89
CA GLY A 163 5.45 2.57 -6.55
C GLY A 163 4.89 3.98 -6.41
N ALA A 164 5.14 4.86 -7.37
CA ALA A 164 4.59 6.23 -7.37
C ALA A 164 3.05 6.24 -7.43
N ALA A 165 2.45 5.38 -8.24
CA ALA A 165 0.99 5.23 -8.32
C ALA A 165 0.41 4.71 -6.98
N LEU A 166 1.08 3.75 -6.32
CA LEU A 166 0.69 3.25 -5.00
C LEU A 166 0.74 4.34 -3.93
N VAL A 167 1.83 5.12 -3.88
CA VAL A 167 1.97 6.23 -2.93
C VAL A 167 0.87 7.26 -3.16
N TRP A 168 0.68 7.70 -4.41
CA TRP A 168 -0.33 8.70 -4.76
C TRP A 168 -1.75 8.27 -4.35
N GLN A 169 -2.08 7.00 -4.58
CA GLN A 169 -3.39 6.46 -4.24
C GLN A 169 -3.60 6.38 -2.72
N ALA A 170 -2.57 5.99 -1.95
CA ALA A 170 -2.71 5.67 -0.54
C ALA A 170 -2.48 6.86 0.42
N ILE A 171 -1.74 7.89 -0.03
CA ILE A 171 -1.27 8.98 0.84
C ILE A 171 -2.42 9.70 1.56
N GLY A 172 -3.54 9.95 0.87
CA GLY A 172 -4.69 10.66 1.43
C GLY A 172 -5.42 9.85 2.50
N TYR A 173 -5.52 8.53 2.31
CA TYR A 173 -6.12 7.64 3.29
C TYR A 173 -5.38 7.68 4.63
N TYR A 174 -4.06 7.51 4.60
CA TYR A 174 -3.23 7.58 5.81
C TYR A 174 -3.13 9.00 6.37
N MET A 175 -3.14 10.02 5.52
CA MET A 175 -3.18 11.42 5.95
C MET A 175 -4.40 11.70 6.84
N VAL A 176 -5.59 11.24 6.45
CA VAL A 176 -6.81 11.43 7.26
C VAL A 176 -6.70 10.71 8.61
N MET A 177 -6.14 9.51 8.65
CA MET A 177 -5.88 8.78 9.90
C MET A 177 -4.90 9.53 10.80
N HIS A 178 -3.83 10.09 10.22
CA HIS A 178 -2.85 10.87 10.99
C HIS A 178 -3.39 12.20 11.46
N VAL A 179 -4.23 12.87 10.65
CA VAL A 179 -4.93 14.08 11.10
C VAL A 179 -5.76 13.81 12.36
N ALA A 180 -6.55 12.73 12.36
CA ALA A 180 -7.33 12.35 13.55
C ALA A 180 -6.43 12.02 14.76
N SER A 181 -5.24 11.46 14.51
CA SER A 181 -4.28 11.17 15.58
C SER A 181 -3.60 12.45 16.12
N ILE A 182 -3.30 13.43 15.26
CA ILE A 182 -2.71 14.73 15.66
C ILE A 182 -3.75 15.57 16.41
N ASP A 183 -5.00 15.57 15.95
CA ASP A 183 -6.12 16.29 16.62
C ASP A 183 -6.36 15.75 18.05
N GLY A 184 -5.88 14.53 18.37
CA GLY A 184 -5.90 13.97 19.72
C GLY A 184 -4.77 14.44 20.66
N ILE A 185 -3.78 15.19 20.14
CA ILE A 185 -2.70 15.78 20.96
C ILE A 185 -3.21 17.11 21.52
N SER A 186 -3.00 17.34 22.85
CA SER A 186 -3.41 18.62 23.46
C SER A 186 -2.72 19.79 22.77
N GLN A 187 -3.52 20.81 22.43
CA GLN A 187 -3.03 22.03 21.81
C GLN A 187 -2.05 22.79 22.71
N GLU A 188 -2.20 22.69 24.05
CA GLU A 188 -1.30 23.30 25.03
C GLU A 188 0.16 22.89 24.82
N ILE A 189 0.41 21.64 24.38
CA ILE A 189 1.76 21.16 24.09
C ILE A 189 2.38 21.94 22.93
N TYR A 190 1.60 22.22 21.89
CA TYR A 190 2.08 22.99 20.74
C TYR A 190 2.22 24.49 21.06
N GLU A 191 1.38 25.01 21.93
CA GLU A 191 1.45 26.40 22.41
C GLU A 191 2.68 26.61 23.30
N ALA A 192 2.91 25.73 24.28
CA ALA A 192 4.12 25.75 25.10
C ALA A 192 5.38 25.69 24.24
N ALA A 193 5.44 24.75 23.28
CA ALA A 193 6.57 24.67 22.34
C ALA A 193 6.74 25.95 21.49
N SER A 194 5.63 26.67 21.21
CA SER A 194 5.71 27.94 20.49
C SER A 194 6.33 29.05 21.37
N ILE A 195 5.98 29.07 22.65
CA ILE A 195 6.55 30.01 23.64
C ILE A 195 8.04 29.75 23.80
N ASP A 196 8.46 28.48 23.80
CA ASP A 196 9.87 28.06 23.83
C ASP A 196 10.64 28.31 22.52
N GLY A 197 9.98 28.90 21.51
CA GLY A 197 10.60 29.24 20.22
C GLY A 197 10.80 28.04 19.28
N ALA A 198 10.11 26.91 19.50
CA ALA A 198 10.23 25.74 18.63
C ALA A 198 9.69 26.01 17.22
N THR A 199 10.50 25.73 16.21
CA THR A 199 10.10 25.81 14.79
C THR A 199 9.09 24.71 14.43
N GLY A 200 8.38 24.87 13.30
CA GLY A 200 7.47 23.85 12.79
C GLY A 200 8.13 22.46 12.61
N ALA A 201 9.35 22.45 12.08
CA ALA A 201 10.13 21.22 11.95
C ALA A 201 10.46 20.57 13.31
N GLN A 202 10.83 21.39 14.32
CA GLN A 202 11.08 20.89 15.67
C GLN A 202 9.79 20.31 16.31
N LYS A 203 8.65 20.98 16.14
CA LYS A 203 7.35 20.46 16.59
C LYS A 203 7.00 19.13 15.89
N PHE A 204 7.25 19.03 14.59
CA PHE A 204 7.00 17.80 13.83
C PHE A 204 7.88 16.64 14.32
N PHE A 205 9.20 16.80 14.32
CA PHE A 205 10.13 15.71 14.62
C PHE A 205 10.26 15.40 16.12
N ARG A 206 10.17 16.41 17.00
CA ARG A 206 10.43 16.23 18.44
C ARG A 206 9.17 16.07 19.28
N ILE A 207 8.01 16.45 18.77
CA ILE A 207 6.74 16.36 19.50
C ILE A 207 5.78 15.42 18.79
N THR A 208 5.39 15.73 17.54
CA THR A 208 4.33 15.01 16.83
C THR A 208 4.71 13.55 16.57
N ILE A 209 5.84 13.28 15.94
CA ILE A 209 6.29 11.91 15.62
C ILE A 209 6.43 11.04 16.88
N PRO A 210 7.11 11.46 17.96
CA PRO A 210 7.24 10.67 19.17
C PRO A 210 5.90 10.34 19.85
N LEU A 211 4.98 11.32 19.91
CA LEU A 211 3.66 11.12 20.51
C LEU A 211 2.80 10.16 19.67
N LEU A 212 2.93 10.20 18.35
CA LEU A 212 2.17 9.36 17.43
C LEU A 212 2.79 7.99 17.13
N ARG A 213 3.88 7.61 17.79
CA ARG A 213 4.62 6.36 17.45
C ARG A 213 3.75 5.10 17.35
N ARG A 214 2.71 4.98 18.19
CA ARG A 214 1.78 3.84 18.13
C ARG A 214 0.89 3.90 16.90
N SER A 215 0.33 5.06 16.59
CA SER A 215 -0.49 5.28 15.39
C SER A 215 0.33 5.04 14.13
N ILE A 216 1.55 5.57 14.07
CA ILE A 216 2.50 5.36 12.97
C ILE A 216 2.80 3.87 12.78
N GLY A 217 3.07 3.13 13.86
CA GLY A 217 3.31 1.69 13.77
C GLY A 217 2.11 0.92 13.21
N THR A 218 0.90 1.24 13.68
CA THR A 218 -0.32 0.61 13.18
C THR A 218 -0.56 0.92 11.70
N THR A 219 -0.47 2.19 11.30
CA THR A 219 -0.67 2.60 9.90
C THR A 219 0.42 2.06 8.99
N TYR A 220 1.66 1.92 9.47
CA TYR A 220 2.74 1.31 8.71
C TYR A 220 2.48 -0.18 8.41
N ILE A 221 2.00 -0.95 9.38
CA ILE A 221 1.62 -2.36 9.18
C ILE A 221 0.46 -2.48 8.18
N LEU A 222 -0.54 -1.60 8.27
CA LEU A 222 -1.63 -1.54 7.31
C LEU A 222 -1.13 -1.18 5.90
N ALA A 223 -0.20 -0.23 5.78
CA ALA A 223 0.40 0.16 4.51
C ALA A 223 1.24 -0.98 3.89
N LEU A 224 1.97 -1.74 4.70
CA LEU A 224 2.68 -2.95 4.26
C LEU A 224 1.71 -3.96 3.63
N SER A 225 0.64 -4.30 4.35
CA SER A 225 -0.38 -5.23 3.86
C SER A 225 -1.06 -4.71 2.58
N GLY A 226 -1.38 -3.42 2.54
CA GLY A 226 -1.95 -2.76 1.36
C GLY A 226 -1.02 -2.82 0.16
N THR A 227 0.27 -2.54 0.34
CA THR A 227 1.27 -2.58 -0.75
C THR A 227 1.37 -3.97 -1.36
N ILE A 228 1.42 -5.04 -0.55
CA ILE A 228 1.47 -6.42 -1.05
C ILE A 228 0.24 -6.73 -1.90
N ASN A 229 -0.95 -6.43 -1.38
CA ASN A 229 -2.21 -6.77 -2.06
C ASN A 229 -2.43 -5.98 -3.35
N LEU A 230 -2.06 -4.70 -3.37
CA LEU A 230 -2.39 -3.79 -4.47
C LEU A 230 -1.30 -3.73 -5.54
N SER A 231 -0.04 -4.05 -5.20
CA SER A 231 1.08 -4.06 -6.16
C SER A 231 0.86 -5.03 -7.32
N PHE A 232 0.28 -6.20 -7.06
CA PHE A 232 -0.05 -7.17 -8.10
C PHE A 232 -1.03 -6.59 -9.12
N THR A 233 -2.13 -5.97 -8.67
CA THR A 233 -3.13 -5.38 -9.56
C THR A 233 -2.53 -4.29 -10.43
N LEU A 234 -1.73 -3.38 -9.84
CA LEU A 234 -1.07 -2.31 -10.59
C LEU A 234 -0.02 -2.85 -11.56
N SER A 235 0.82 -3.79 -11.14
CA SER A 235 1.82 -4.41 -12.02
C SER A 235 1.15 -5.04 -13.23
N ASN A 236 0.06 -5.79 -13.02
CA ASN A 236 -0.66 -6.42 -14.12
C ASN A 236 -1.32 -5.40 -15.06
N VAL A 237 -1.96 -4.36 -14.52
CA VAL A 237 -2.66 -3.34 -15.34
C VAL A 237 -1.68 -2.43 -16.08
N MET A 238 -0.58 -2.00 -15.42
CA MET A 238 0.34 -1.00 -15.98
C MET A 238 1.39 -1.61 -16.92
N THR A 239 1.85 -2.84 -16.63
CA THR A 239 2.99 -3.45 -17.33
C THR A 239 2.72 -4.86 -17.85
N GLY A 240 1.54 -5.44 -17.62
CA GLY A 240 1.26 -6.84 -17.94
C GLY A 240 2.10 -7.84 -17.14
N GLY A 241 2.67 -7.40 -16.00
CA GLY A 241 3.58 -8.21 -15.17
C GLY A 241 5.07 -8.07 -15.52
N GLY A 242 5.43 -7.31 -16.58
CA GLY A 242 6.81 -7.04 -17.01
C GLY A 242 7.26 -5.61 -16.68
N PRO A 243 8.36 -5.11 -17.30
CA PRO A 243 9.33 -5.80 -18.17
C PRO A 243 10.27 -6.73 -17.38
N ASN A 244 10.63 -7.85 -18.02
CA ASN A 244 11.59 -8.82 -17.48
C ASN A 244 13.00 -8.45 -17.91
#